data_507e86956ef8fc7c7ad83ffde006e4d1
#
_entry.id   507e86956ef8fc7c7ad83ffde006e4d1
#
_cell.length_a   1.000
_cell.length_b   1.000
_cell.length_c   1.000
_cell.angle_alpha   90.00
_cell.angle_beta   90.00
_cell.angle_gamma   90.00
#
_symmetry.space_group_name_H-M   'P 1'
#
loop_
_entity.id
_entity.type
_entity.pdbx_description
1 polymer ?
#
loop_
_entity_poly.entity_id
_entity_poly.type
_entity_poly.pdbx_seq_one_letter_code
_entity_poly.pdbx_strand_id
1 'polypeptide(L)'
;TLDTALAVSKSQTVVVVVPLFVDADGTPDFAWMDNATKNIAEGLKPGTLVSYETTLPVGTTRKRFAPMLEEISGLQAGKDYYVSFSPERVLTGRVFEDLRKYPKLIGGITPDSAKTAVEFYNSVLDFDDRPDLARENGVWDLGSSEASEMAKLAETTYRDVNIGLANQFARFADTVGIDIYKVIDACNSQFFSHIHKPGIAVGGHCIPIYPHMYLWNDPTATV
;
A
#
# COMPACT_ATOMS: atom_id res chain seq x y z
N THR A 1 -0.49 16.21 20.46
CA THR A 1 -1.71 15.95 21.21
C THR A 1 -2.11 14.50 21.10
N LEU A 2 -2.80 13.98 22.09
CA LEU A 2 -3.48 12.67 22.03
C LEU A 2 -4.97 12.81 21.61
N ASP A 3 -5.42 14.03 21.40
CA ASP A 3 -6.77 14.35 20.93
C ASP A 3 -6.75 14.43 19.39
N THR A 4 -7.23 13.37 18.76
CA THR A 4 -7.27 13.24 17.30
C THR A 4 -8.23 14.26 16.68
N ALA A 5 -9.43 14.43 17.24
CA ALA A 5 -10.43 15.35 16.71
C ALA A 5 -9.92 16.81 16.74
N LEU A 6 -9.27 17.22 17.85
CA LEU A 6 -8.63 18.54 17.94
C LEU A 6 -7.50 18.71 16.91
N ALA A 7 -6.66 17.70 16.70
CA ALA A 7 -5.59 17.76 15.70
C ALA A 7 -6.16 17.91 14.28
N VAL A 8 -7.13 17.06 13.92
CA VAL A 8 -7.80 17.08 12.62
C VAL A 8 -8.49 18.44 12.37
N SER A 9 -9.17 18.98 13.37
CA SER A 9 -9.85 20.29 13.27
C SER A 9 -8.89 21.46 12.94
N LYS A 10 -7.59 21.29 13.10
CA LYS A 10 -6.55 22.28 12.79
C LYS A 10 -5.70 21.91 11.57
N SER A 11 -5.98 20.79 10.94
CA SER A 11 -5.20 20.26 9.81
C SER A 11 -5.94 20.46 8.48
N GLN A 12 -5.18 20.61 7.40
CA GLN A 12 -5.68 20.57 6.03
C GLN A 12 -5.57 19.18 5.44
N THR A 13 -4.58 18.40 5.90
CA THR A 13 -4.34 17.03 5.48
C THR A 13 -4.13 16.12 6.69
N VAL A 14 -4.73 14.94 6.63
CA VAL A 14 -4.61 13.87 7.63
C VAL A 14 -4.09 12.64 6.93
N VAL A 15 -2.88 12.20 7.30
CA VAL A 15 -2.29 10.95 6.79
C VAL A 15 -2.48 9.87 7.84
N VAL A 16 -3.13 8.76 7.44
CA VAL A 16 -3.51 7.67 8.34
C VAL A 16 -2.57 6.49 8.15
N VAL A 17 -1.77 6.20 9.18
CA VAL A 17 -0.76 5.12 9.20
C VAL A 17 -1.00 4.12 10.33
N VAL A 18 -2.21 4.05 10.84
CA VAL A 18 -2.62 3.09 11.88
C VAL A 18 -2.51 1.67 11.35
N PRO A 19 -1.94 0.71 12.09
CA PRO A 19 -1.74 -0.65 11.59
C PRO A 19 -3.07 -1.38 11.37
N LEU A 20 -3.11 -2.24 10.35
CA LEU A 20 -4.14 -3.23 10.10
C LEU A 20 -3.52 -4.62 10.28
N PHE A 21 -4.07 -5.40 11.19
CA PHE A 21 -3.63 -6.76 11.46
C PHE A 21 -4.53 -7.77 10.74
N VAL A 22 -4.02 -8.98 10.54
CA VAL A 22 -4.81 -10.14 10.15
C VAL A 22 -4.76 -11.18 11.27
N ASP A 23 -5.86 -11.88 11.48
CA ASP A 23 -5.93 -12.97 12.43
C ASP A 23 -5.28 -14.27 11.91
N ALA A 24 -5.38 -15.35 12.68
CA ALA A 24 -4.79 -16.63 12.30
C ALA A 24 -5.46 -17.26 11.06
N ASP A 25 -6.67 -16.85 10.73
CA ASP A 25 -7.42 -17.31 9.55
C ASP A 25 -7.22 -16.40 8.33
N GLY A 26 -6.38 -15.37 8.46
CA GLY A 26 -6.09 -14.41 7.40
C GLY A 26 -7.14 -13.30 7.24
N THR A 27 -8.07 -13.17 8.20
CA THR A 27 -9.12 -12.14 8.19
C THR A 27 -8.59 -10.81 8.74
N PRO A 28 -8.79 -9.68 8.02
CA PRO A 28 -8.36 -8.37 8.49
C PRO A 28 -9.15 -7.89 9.72
N ASP A 29 -8.43 -7.46 10.76
CA ASP A 29 -9.02 -6.83 11.95
C ASP A 29 -9.02 -5.30 11.80
N PHE A 30 -10.18 -4.74 11.51
CA PHE A 30 -10.37 -3.31 11.29
C PHE A 30 -10.56 -2.48 12.57
N ALA A 31 -10.58 -3.08 13.75
CA ALA A 31 -10.96 -2.37 14.99
C ALA A 31 -10.16 -1.08 15.23
N TRP A 32 -8.85 -1.12 15.01
CA TRP A 32 -7.97 0.04 15.21
C TRP A 32 -8.17 1.10 14.14
N MET A 33 -8.30 0.69 12.87
CA MET A 33 -8.53 1.60 11.75
C MET A 33 -9.90 2.27 11.84
N ASP A 34 -10.94 1.52 12.21
CA ASP A 34 -12.28 2.05 12.41
C ASP A 34 -12.30 3.08 13.54
N ASN A 35 -11.65 2.77 14.67
CA ASN A 35 -11.56 3.71 15.79
C ASN A 35 -10.81 4.99 15.39
N ALA A 36 -9.70 4.87 14.65
CA ALA A 36 -8.96 6.02 14.16
C ALA A 36 -9.83 6.85 13.18
N THR A 37 -10.53 6.19 12.25
CA THR A 37 -11.41 6.83 11.28
C THR A 37 -12.56 7.58 11.95
N LYS A 38 -13.18 7.00 13.02
CA LYS A 38 -14.21 7.66 13.82
C LYS A 38 -13.68 8.94 14.49
N ASN A 39 -12.54 8.85 15.15
CA ASN A 39 -11.92 9.99 15.81
C ASN A 39 -11.50 11.10 14.82
N ILE A 40 -11.11 10.73 13.59
CA ILE A 40 -10.84 11.68 12.52
C ILE A 40 -12.12 12.38 12.09
N ALA A 41 -13.20 11.63 11.92
CA ALA A 41 -14.50 12.17 11.49
C ALA A 41 -15.06 13.22 12.44
N GLU A 42 -14.86 13.07 13.76
CA GLU A 42 -15.29 14.06 14.78
C GLU A 42 -14.64 15.43 14.62
N GLY A 43 -13.43 15.50 14.07
CA GLY A 43 -12.71 16.76 13.84
C GLY A 43 -12.71 17.23 12.39
N LEU A 44 -13.36 16.49 11.47
CA LEU A 44 -13.29 16.72 10.04
C LEU A 44 -13.95 18.07 9.64
N LYS A 45 -13.30 18.76 8.71
CA LYS A 45 -13.79 20.05 8.18
C LYS A 45 -13.85 20.04 6.65
N PRO A 46 -14.68 20.91 6.06
CA PRO A 46 -14.64 21.13 4.61
C PRO A 46 -13.23 21.46 4.11
N GLY A 47 -12.86 20.89 2.98
CA GLY A 47 -11.56 21.05 2.33
C GLY A 47 -10.46 20.13 2.86
N THR A 48 -10.68 19.33 3.92
CA THR A 48 -9.68 18.42 4.45
C THR A 48 -9.44 17.23 3.51
N LEU A 49 -8.17 16.88 3.27
CA LEU A 49 -7.77 15.62 2.66
C LEU A 49 -7.51 14.56 3.74
N VAL A 50 -8.13 13.40 3.64
CA VAL A 50 -7.81 12.20 4.43
C VAL A 50 -7.15 11.17 3.51
N SER A 51 -5.87 10.88 3.73
CA SER A 51 -5.10 9.91 2.93
C SER A 51 -4.73 8.71 3.79
N TYR A 52 -5.23 7.53 3.41
CA TYR A 52 -4.86 6.27 4.06
C TYR A 52 -3.61 5.71 3.40
N GLU A 53 -2.56 5.38 4.19
CA GLU A 53 -1.31 4.81 3.69
C GLU A 53 -1.06 3.36 4.14
N THR A 54 -1.71 2.92 5.19
CA THR A 54 -1.66 1.52 5.64
C THR A 54 -2.22 0.60 4.58
N THR A 55 -1.53 -0.52 4.31
CA THR A 55 -2.01 -1.52 3.35
C THR A 55 -3.41 -2.02 3.72
N LEU A 56 -4.31 -2.01 2.74
CA LEU A 56 -5.73 -2.33 2.90
C LEU A 56 -6.19 -3.36 1.87
N PRO A 57 -7.20 -4.18 2.20
CA PRO A 57 -7.97 -4.91 1.21
C PRO A 57 -8.64 -3.96 0.20
N VAL A 58 -8.80 -4.42 -1.05
CA VAL A 58 -9.35 -3.61 -2.14
C VAL A 58 -10.79 -3.17 -1.85
N GLY A 59 -11.05 -1.88 -2.02
CA GLY A 59 -12.35 -1.26 -1.80
C GLY A 59 -12.57 -0.75 -0.37
N THR A 60 -11.63 -0.96 0.54
CA THR A 60 -11.77 -0.54 1.96
C THR A 60 -11.93 0.96 2.08
N THR A 61 -11.11 1.75 1.40
CA THR A 61 -11.16 3.22 1.47
C THR A 61 -12.53 3.75 1.07
N ARG A 62 -13.08 3.29 -0.05
CA ARG A 62 -14.37 3.76 -0.58
C ARG A 62 -15.57 3.17 0.15
N LYS A 63 -15.55 1.85 0.45
CA LYS A 63 -16.75 1.13 0.90
C LYS A 63 -16.87 1.07 2.42
N ARG A 64 -15.78 1.32 3.16
CA ARG A 64 -15.76 1.26 4.63
C ARG A 64 -15.46 2.62 5.25
N PHE A 65 -14.33 3.24 4.91
CA PHE A 65 -13.89 4.45 5.62
C PHE A 65 -14.60 5.71 5.16
N ALA A 66 -14.79 5.91 3.86
CA ALA A 66 -15.50 7.09 3.37
C ALA A 66 -16.94 7.17 3.92
N PRO A 67 -17.78 6.11 3.91
CA PRO A 67 -19.10 6.17 4.55
C PRO A 67 -19.05 6.42 6.05
N MET A 68 -18.06 5.89 6.77
CA MET A 68 -17.91 6.14 8.20
C MET A 68 -17.55 7.60 8.50
N LEU A 69 -16.68 8.20 7.68
CA LEU A 69 -16.34 9.61 7.77
C LEU A 69 -17.59 10.50 7.50
N GLU A 70 -18.40 10.16 6.49
CA GLU A 70 -19.64 10.85 6.16
C GLU A 70 -20.67 10.77 7.28
N GLU A 71 -20.92 9.59 7.81
CA GLU A 71 -21.93 9.34 8.86
C GLU A 71 -21.67 10.17 10.11
N ILE A 72 -20.41 10.28 10.53
CA ILE A 72 -20.05 10.96 11.78
C ILE A 72 -19.86 12.46 11.58
N SER A 73 -19.20 12.88 10.49
CA SER A 73 -18.94 14.31 10.25
C SER A 73 -20.13 15.06 9.70
N GLY A 74 -21.08 14.37 9.05
CA GLY A 74 -22.17 14.98 8.30
C GLY A 74 -21.74 15.65 6.99
N LEU A 75 -20.47 15.51 6.58
CA LEU A 75 -19.90 16.04 5.34
C LEU A 75 -19.93 14.99 4.25
N GLN A 76 -19.96 15.40 2.98
CA GLN A 76 -19.99 14.52 1.82
C GLN A 76 -18.58 14.32 1.24
N ALA A 77 -18.12 13.06 1.18
CA ALA A 77 -16.82 12.70 0.61
C ALA A 77 -16.74 12.99 -0.89
N GLY A 78 -15.62 13.57 -1.32
CA GLY A 78 -15.40 13.98 -2.70
C GLY A 78 -16.07 15.27 -3.11
N LYS A 79 -16.78 15.95 -2.18
CA LYS A 79 -17.42 17.25 -2.38
C LYS A 79 -17.03 18.24 -1.29
N ASP A 80 -17.32 17.91 -0.04
CA ASP A 80 -17.00 18.77 1.09
C ASP A 80 -15.59 18.52 1.62
N TYR A 81 -15.10 17.29 1.52
CA TYR A 81 -13.73 16.86 1.84
C TYR A 81 -13.26 15.77 0.89
N TYR A 82 -11.98 15.42 0.93
CA TYR A 82 -11.35 14.51 -0.02
C TYR A 82 -10.80 13.28 0.67
N VAL A 83 -10.90 12.11 0.00
CA VAL A 83 -10.38 10.84 0.52
C VAL A 83 -9.55 10.14 -0.53
N SER A 84 -8.36 9.70 -0.15
CA SER A 84 -7.46 8.95 -1.03
C SER A 84 -6.82 7.78 -0.31
N PHE A 85 -6.35 6.82 -1.09
CA PHE A 85 -5.43 5.79 -0.66
C PHE A 85 -4.07 5.97 -1.35
N SER A 86 -2.99 5.90 -0.58
CA SER A 86 -1.63 6.07 -1.07
C SER A 86 -0.69 5.12 -0.33
N PRO A 87 -0.44 3.90 -0.84
CA PRO A 87 0.31 2.89 -0.11
C PRO A 87 1.73 3.34 0.22
N GLU A 88 2.16 3.02 1.43
CA GLU A 88 3.55 3.12 1.83
C GLU A 88 4.36 2.00 1.14
N ARG A 89 5.53 2.33 0.57
CA ARG A 89 6.38 1.41 -0.21
C ARG A 89 7.85 1.44 0.21
N VAL A 90 8.18 2.10 1.33
CA VAL A 90 9.56 2.26 1.80
C VAL A 90 10.03 1.10 2.66
N LEU A 91 11.35 0.92 2.75
CA LEU A 91 11.99 -0.04 3.63
C LEU A 91 12.57 0.66 4.86
N THR A 92 12.39 0.07 6.04
CA THR A 92 13.03 0.53 7.28
C THR A 92 14.54 0.66 7.10
N GLY A 93 15.09 1.81 7.50
CA GLY A 93 16.51 2.15 7.32
C GLY A 93 16.83 2.86 6.00
N ARG A 94 15.90 2.89 5.03
CA ARG A 94 16.07 3.55 3.72
C ARG A 94 14.93 4.51 3.38
N VAL A 95 14.13 4.90 4.35
CA VAL A 95 12.87 5.64 4.15
C VAL A 95 13.04 6.85 3.23
N PHE A 96 13.98 7.75 3.52
CA PHE A 96 14.17 8.98 2.74
C PHE A 96 14.74 8.71 1.34
N GLU A 97 15.56 7.67 1.17
CA GLU A 97 16.03 7.25 -0.15
C GLU A 97 14.89 6.69 -0.99
N ASP A 98 14.10 5.80 -0.41
CA ASP A 98 13.00 5.12 -1.11
C ASP A 98 11.86 6.10 -1.46
N LEU A 99 11.55 7.09 -0.58
CA LEU A 99 10.57 8.16 -0.87
C LEU A 99 10.95 9.01 -2.07
N ARG A 100 12.24 9.17 -2.36
CA ARG A 100 12.73 9.89 -3.54
C ARG A 100 12.78 9.02 -4.79
N LYS A 101 13.09 7.73 -4.64
CA LYS A 101 13.33 6.80 -5.74
C LYS A 101 12.09 6.12 -6.29
N TYR A 102 11.07 5.91 -5.43
CA TYR A 102 9.85 5.24 -5.87
C TYR A 102 8.74 6.24 -6.17
N PRO A 103 8.00 6.03 -7.27
CA PRO A 103 6.78 6.81 -7.49
C PRO A 103 5.83 6.69 -6.30
N LYS A 104 5.28 7.79 -5.85
CA LYS A 104 4.22 7.80 -4.85
C LYS A 104 2.90 7.46 -5.55
N LEU A 105 2.37 6.27 -5.30
CA LEU A 105 1.10 5.84 -5.88
C LEU A 105 -0.04 6.47 -5.10
N ILE A 106 -1.04 6.96 -5.80
CA ILE A 106 -2.28 7.44 -5.19
C ILE A 106 -3.50 6.94 -5.96
N GLY A 107 -4.64 6.89 -5.28
CA GLY A 107 -5.94 6.74 -5.88
C GLY A 107 -6.99 7.46 -5.04
N GLY A 108 -7.73 8.37 -5.65
CA GLY A 108 -8.85 9.05 -5.00
C GLY A 108 -10.15 8.25 -5.09
N ILE A 109 -11.07 8.49 -4.15
CA ILE A 109 -12.45 7.98 -4.29
C ILE A 109 -13.24 8.75 -5.35
N THR A 110 -12.80 9.97 -5.68
CA THR A 110 -13.31 10.80 -6.79
C THR A 110 -12.12 11.44 -7.51
N PRO A 111 -12.32 11.97 -8.74
CA PRO A 111 -11.27 12.72 -9.44
C PRO A 111 -10.73 13.91 -8.64
N ASP A 112 -11.59 14.64 -7.93
CA ASP A 112 -11.16 15.76 -7.09
C ASP A 112 -10.35 15.28 -5.87
N SER A 113 -10.70 14.14 -5.28
CA SER A 113 -9.90 13.51 -4.23
C SER A 113 -8.52 13.11 -4.73
N ALA A 114 -8.42 12.54 -5.94
CA ALA A 114 -7.15 12.20 -6.56
C ALA A 114 -6.30 13.45 -6.83
N LYS A 115 -6.90 14.49 -7.42
CA LYS A 115 -6.23 15.75 -7.70
C LYS A 115 -5.66 16.39 -6.43
N THR A 116 -6.46 16.48 -5.37
CA THR A 116 -6.03 17.05 -4.08
C THR A 116 -4.88 16.25 -3.46
N ALA A 117 -4.93 14.90 -3.56
CA ALA A 117 -3.84 14.05 -3.08
C ALA A 117 -2.57 14.23 -3.91
N VAL A 118 -2.66 14.34 -5.25
CA VAL A 118 -1.50 14.63 -6.12
C VAL A 118 -0.85 15.95 -5.75
N GLU A 119 -1.65 17.00 -5.57
CA GLU A 119 -1.15 18.34 -5.17
C GLU A 119 -0.44 18.28 -3.81
N PHE A 120 -1.03 17.58 -2.84
CA PHE A 120 -0.41 17.40 -1.52
C PHE A 120 0.93 16.68 -1.61
N TYR A 121 0.99 15.48 -2.22
CA TYR A 121 2.24 14.71 -2.25
C TYR A 121 3.33 15.39 -3.10
N ASN A 122 2.98 16.09 -4.17
CA ASN A 122 3.95 16.91 -4.92
C ASN A 122 4.48 18.10 -4.11
N SER A 123 3.74 18.58 -3.12
CA SER A 123 4.19 19.69 -2.27
C SER A 123 5.12 19.28 -1.14
N VAL A 124 5.15 17.99 -0.78
CA VAL A 124 5.90 17.48 0.39
C VAL A 124 6.98 16.44 0.05
N LEU A 125 7.03 15.95 -1.19
CA LEU A 125 8.00 14.96 -1.65
C LEU A 125 8.83 15.51 -2.81
N ASP A 126 10.13 15.21 -2.76
CA ASP A 126 11.04 15.39 -3.88
C ASP A 126 11.31 14.04 -4.55
N PHE A 127 11.43 14.02 -5.87
CA PHE A 127 11.66 12.80 -6.63
C PHE A 127 12.98 12.87 -7.42
N ASP A 128 13.76 11.79 -7.34
CA ASP A 128 14.96 11.62 -8.14
C ASP A 128 14.60 11.28 -9.59
N ASP A 129 15.45 11.69 -10.54
CA ASP A 129 15.29 11.25 -11.92
C ASP A 129 15.47 9.73 -12.05
N ARG A 130 14.53 9.07 -12.74
CA ARG A 130 14.46 7.62 -12.92
C ARG A 130 14.09 7.26 -14.36
N PRO A 131 15.07 7.37 -15.29
CA PRO A 131 14.83 7.11 -16.72
C PRO A 131 14.51 5.63 -17.04
N ASP A 132 14.71 4.75 -16.09
CA ASP A 132 14.37 3.33 -16.17
C ASP A 132 12.88 3.03 -15.96
N LEU A 133 12.09 4.00 -15.50
CA LEU A 133 10.65 3.83 -15.29
C LEU A 133 9.86 4.05 -16.60
N ALA A 134 8.68 3.43 -16.69
CA ALA A 134 7.79 3.55 -17.85
C ALA A 134 7.23 4.97 -18.05
N ARG A 135 7.28 5.81 -17.02
CA ARG A 135 6.92 7.22 -17.03
C ARG A 135 7.73 7.97 -15.97
N GLU A 136 7.81 9.29 -16.07
CA GLU A 136 8.54 10.16 -15.15
C GLU A 136 8.25 9.80 -13.68
N ASN A 137 9.31 9.79 -12.85
CA ASN A 137 9.17 9.58 -11.42
C ASN A 137 8.43 10.77 -10.78
N GLY A 138 7.56 10.47 -9.83
CA GLY A 138 6.68 11.48 -9.22
C GLY A 138 5.47 10.87 -8.55
N VAL A 139 4.42 11.65 -8.41
CA VAL A 139 3.13 11.14 -7.92
C VAL A 139 2.35 10.52 -9.07
N TRP A 140 2.01 9.24 -8.93
CA TRP A 140 1.28 8.47 -9.94
C TRP A 140 -0.16 8.23 -9.49
N ASP A 141 -1.10 8.92 -10.12
CA ASP A 141 -2.52 8.63 -9.97
C ASP A 141 -2.89 7.36 -10.75
N LEU A 142 -3.47 6.39 -10.05
CA LEU A 142 -3.93 5.11 -10.60
C LEU A 142 -5.43 5.13 -10.96
N GLY A 143 -6.09 6.28 -10.85
CA GLY A 143 -7.48 6.50 -11.26
C GLY A 143 -8.53 6.13 -10.22
N SER A 144 -8.21 5.31 -9.22
CA SER A 144 -9.12 4.99 -8.12
C SER A 144 -8.38 4.49 -6.88
N SER A 145 -9.04 4.61 -5.71
CA SER A 145 -8.51 4.05 -4.46
C SER A 145 -8.32 2.53 -4.57
N GLU A 146 -9.23 1.84 -5.24
CA GLU A 146 -9.19 0.40 -5.47
C GLU A 146 -7.97 -0.02 -6.29
N ALA A 147 -7.62 0.73 -7.32
CA ALA A 147 -6.44 0.44 -8.14
C ALA A 147 -5.14 0.62 -7.32
N SER A 148 -5.10 1.64 -6.46
CA SER A 148 -3.96 1.90 -5.60
C SER A 148 -3.83 0.87 -4.47
N GLU A 149 -4.95 0.43 -3.87
CA GLU A 149 -4.99 -0.68 -2.91
C GLU A 149 -4.52 -1.99 -3.56
N MET A 150 -5.04 -2.31 -4.76
CA MET A 150 -4.65 -3.51 -5.50
C MET A 150 -3.17 -3.49 -5.89
N ALA A 151 -2.62 -2.35 -6.29
CA ALA A 151 -1.20 -2.25 -6.64
C ALA A 151 -0.28 -2.67 -5.49
N LYS A 152 -0.61 -2.29 -4.25
CA LYS A 152 0.14 -2.72 -3.06
C LYS A 152 0.03 -4.21 -2.80
N LEU A 153 -1.17 -4.77 -2.89
CA LEU A 153 -1.39 -6.20 -2.68
C LEU A 153 -0.72 -7.04 -3.78
N ALA A 154 -0.82 -6.62 -5.04
CA ALA A 154 -0.17 -7.30 -6.15
C ALA A 154 1.37 -7.32 -6.01
N GLU A 155 1.97 -6.18 -5.66
CA GLU A 155 3.43 -6.06 -5.46
C GLU A 155 3.92 -7.01 -4.36
N THR A 156 3.21 -7.08 -3.25
CA THR A 156 3.60 -7.89 -2.10
C THR A 156 3.32 -9.37 -2.31
N THR A 157 2.20 -9.73 -2.93
CA THR A 157 1.87 -11.11 -3.30
C THR A 157 2.84 -11.66 -4.33
N TYR A 158 3.18 -10.87 -5.37
CA TYR A 158 4.23 -11.25 -6.33
C TYR A 158 5.54 -11.57 -5.61
N ARG A 159 5.96 -10.74 -4.66
CA ARG A 159 7.20 -10.95 -3.92
C ARG A 159 7.15 -12.21 -3.06
N ASP A 160 6.05 -12.45 -2.36
CA ASP A 160 5.84 -13.65 -1.53
C ASP A 160 5.96 -14.93 -2.36
N VAL A 161 5.17 -15.03 -3.42
CA VAL A 161 5.19 -16.20 -4.35
C VAL A 161 6.56 -16.40 -4.96
N ASN A 162 7.21 -15.34 -5.42
CA ASN A 162 8.51 -15.42 -6.08
C ASN A 162 9.61 -15.86 -5.11
N ILE A 163 9.62 -15.39 -3.87
CA ILE A 163 10.57 -15.88 -2.85
C ILE A 163 10.28 -17.34 -2.50
N GLY A 164 9.00 -17.71 -2.34
CA GLY A 164 8.61 -19.10 -2.11
C GLY A 164 9.08 -20.05 -3.23
N LEU A 165 8.91 -19.61 -4.49
CA LEU A 165 9.39 -20.34 -5.66
C LEU A 165 10.93 -20.46 -5.68
N ALA A 166 11.65 -19.38 -5.40
CA ALA A 166 13.10 -19.39 -5.31
C ALA A 166 13.60 -20.35 -4.22
N ASN A 167 12.94 -20.40 -3.07
CA ASN A 167 13.23 -21.36 -2.00
C ASN A 167 12.98 -22.82 -2.44
N GLN A 168 11.94 -23.06 -3.25
CA GLN A 168 11.67 -24.39 -3.81
C GLN A 168 12.78 -24.82 -4.77
N PHE A 169 13.24 -23.92 -5.65
CA PHE A 169 14.36 -24.19 -6.55
C PHE A 169 15.66 -24.48 -5.78
N ALA A 170 15.94 -23.72 -4.72
CA ALA A 170 17.12 -23.93 -3.89
C ALA A 170 17.13 -25.34 -3.26
N ARG A 171 16.01 -25.77 -2.68
CA ARG A 171 15.91 -27.13 -2.13
C ARG A 171 16.19 -28.23 -3.16
N PHE A 172 15.68 -28.06 -4.37
CA PHE A 172 15.98 -29.04 -5.45
C PHE A 172 17.44 -28.95 -5.89
N ALA A 173 18.00 -27.78 -6.06
CA ALA A 173 19.39 -27.56 -6.43
C ALA A 173 20.35 -28.23 -5.44
N ASP A 174 20.08 -28.18 -4.15
CA ASP A 174 20.85 -28.86 -3.11
C ASP A 174 20.85 -30.37 -3.28
N THR A 175 19.71 -30.98 -3.68
CA THR A 175 19.60 -32.42 -3.88
C THR A 175 20.45 -32.94 -5.07
N VAL A 176 20.74 -32.08 -6.03
CA VAL A 176 21.51 -32.44 -7.26
C VAL A 176 22.87 -31.75 -7.31
N GLY A 177 23.31 -31.10 -6.24
CA GLY A 177 24.63 -30.48 -6.12
C GLY A 177 24.85 -29.25 -7.03
N ILE A 178 23.81 -28.49 -7.32
CA ILE A 178 23.86 -27.31 -8.19
C ILE A 178 23.88 -26.01 -7.33
N ASP A 179 24.70 -25.05 -7.73
CA ASP A 179 24.70 -23.71 -7.16
C ASP A 179 23.50 -22.91 -7.69
N ILE A 180 22.46 -22.77 -6.86
CA ILE A 180 21.23 -22.07 -7.22
C ILE A 180 21.45 -20.59 -7.56
N TYR A 181 22.42 -19.92 -6.95
CA TYR A 181 22.68 -18.50 -7.22
C TYR A 181 23.17 -18.28 -8.64
N LYS A 182 24.05 -19.17 -9.14
CA LYS A 182 24.48 -19.13 -10.56
C LYS A 182 23.33 -19.40 -11.52
N VAL A 183 22.42 -20.30 -11.16
CA VAL A 183 21.22 -20.59 -11.97
C VAL A 183 20.31 -19.35 -12.00
N ILE A 184 20.05 -18.72 -10.87
CA ILE A 184 19.21 -17.51 -10.79
C ILE A 184 19.84 -16.37 -11.59
N ASP A 185 21.14 -16.12 -11.44
CA ASP A 185 21.83 -15.07 -12.21
C ASP A 185 21.73 -15.34 -13.72
N ALA A 186 21.89 -16.58 -14.15
CA ALA A 186 21.72 -16.98 -15.55
C ALA A 186 20.27 -16.77 -16.03
N CYS A 187 19.27 -17.18 -15.24
CA CYS A 187 17.86 -16.96 -15.58
C CYS A 187 17.52 -15.48 -15.69
N ASN A 188 17.97 -14.66 -14.73
CA ASN A 188 17.69 -13.24 -14.66
C ASN A 188 18.47 -12.40 -15.70
N SER A 189 19.39 -13.01 -16.46
CA SER A 189 20.06 -12.37 -17.59
C SER A 189 19.13 -12.18 -18.80
N GLN A 190 17.99 -12.88 -18.84
CA GLN A 190 16.96 -12.68 -19.87
C GLN A 190 15.84 -11.80 -19.34
N PHE A 191 15.26 -11.01 -20.24
CA PHE A 191 14.37 -9.89 -19.92
C PHE A 191 13.09 -10.26 -19.11
N PHE A 192 12.56 -11.48 -19.26
CA PHE A 192 11.29 -11.89 -18.67
C PHE A 192 11.42 -12.60 -17.32
N SER A 193 12.64 -12.87 -16.84
CA SER A 193 12.88 -13.55 -15.57
C SER A 193 13.33 -12.58 -14.48
N HIS A 194 12.65 -12.63 -13.33
CA HIS A 194 12.98 -11.85 -12.14
C HIS A 194 12.87 -12.72 -10.89
N ILE A 195 13.67 -13.80 -10.83
CA ILE A 195 13.68 -14.75 -9.71
C ILE A 195 14.40 -14.10 -8.53
N HIS A 196 13.74 -14.06 -7.37
CA HIS A 196 14.33 -13.59 -6.12
C HIS A 196 15.44 -14.53 -5.62
N LYS A 197 16.31 -14.02 -4.74
CA LYS A 197 17.28 -14.85 -4.05
C LYS A 197 16.57 -15.67 -2.98
N PRO A 198 16.88 -16.99 -2.87
CA PRO A 198 16.31 -17.84 -1.84
C PRO A 198 16.88 -17.49 -0.47
N GLY A 199 16.13 -17.84 0.57
CA GLY A 199 16.49 -17.69 1.98
C GLY A 199 15.89 -18.82 2.81
N ILE A 200 15.84 -18.66 4.14
CA ILE A 200 15.30 -19.66 5.06
C ILE A 200 13.79 -19.86 4.84
N ALA A 201 13.07 -18.76 4.60
CA ALA A 201 11.63 -18.73 4.36
C ALA A 201 11.25 -17.44 3.64
N VAL A 202 9.96 -17.23 3.36
CA VAL A 202 9.44 -15.90 3.08
C VAL A 202 9.32 -15.19 4.42
N GLY A 203 10.24 -14.27 4.66
CA GLY A 203 10.34 -13.56 5.93
C GLY A 203 9.86 -12.12 5.84
N GLY A 204 9.86 -11.48 7.00
CA GLY A 204 9.50 -10.08 7.16
C GLY A 204 8.10 -9.88 7.74
N HIS A 205 7.78 -8.63 8.00
CA HIS A 205 6.55 -8.22 8.69
C HIS A 205 5.36 -8.10 7.72
N CYS A 206 5.64 -7.73 6.47
CA CYS A 206 4.61 -7.35 5.49
C CYS A 206 4.38 -8.44 4.45
N ILE A 207 5.47 -9.02 3.92
CA ILE A 207 5.39 -9.90 2.75
C ILE A 207 4.55 -11.16 3.01
N PRO A 208 4.70 -11.90 4.12
CA PRO A 208 3.88 -13.09 4.39
C PRO A 208 2.45 -12.77 4.86
N ILE A 209 2.13 -11.50 5.14
CA ILE A 209 0.83 -11.09 5.71
C ILE A 209 -0.12 -10.52 4.66
N TYR A 210 0.37 -9.64 3.78
CA TYR A 210 -0.50 -8.95 2.83
C TYR A 210 -1.16 -9.84 1.78
N PRO A 211 -0.58 -10.98 1.35
CA PRO A 211 -1.31 -11.93 0.51
C PRO A 211 -2.61 -12.45 1.11
N HIS A 212 -2.70 -12.56 2.44
CA HIS A 212 -3.95 -12.92 3.11
C HIS A 212 -5.06 -11.88 2.88
N MET A 213 -4.72 -10.59 2.84
CA MET A 213 -5.69 -9.52 2.51
C MET A 213 -6.17 -9.63 1.05
N TYR A 214 -5.30 -10.05 0.12
CA TYR A 214 -5.67 -10.33 -1.26
C TYR A 214 -6.63 -11.53 -1.33
N LEU A 215 -6.28 -12.65 -0.71
CA LEU A 215 -7.12 -13.85 -0.66
C LEU A 215 -8.46 -13.61 0.03
N TRP A 216 -8.49 -12.76 1.06
CA TRP A 216 -9.73 -12.35 1.71
C TRP A 216 -10.66 -11.58 0.77
N ASN A 217 -10.12 -10.76 -0.12
CA ASN A 217 -10.86 -10.05 -1.16
C ASN A 217 -11.30 -10.95 -2.32
N ASP A 218 -10.47 -11.94 -2.69
CA ASP A 218 -10.69 -12.83 -3.83
C ASP A 218 -10.68 -14.28 -3.36
N PRO A 219 -11.82 -14.81 -2.87
CA PRO A 219 -11.92 -16.20 -2.40
C PRO A 219 -11.77 -17.22 -3.54
N THR A 220 -11.71 -16.77 -4.79
CA THR A 220 -11.47 -17.62 -5.98
C THR A 220 -10.00 -17.71 -6.36
N ALA A 221 -9.13 -16.95 -5.72
CA ALA A 221 -7.69 -16.98 -5.97
C ALA A 221 -7.11 -18.37 -5.68
N THR A 222 -6.21 -18.82 -6.55
CA THR A 222 -5.59 -20.16 -6.50
C THR A 222 -4.08 -20.10 -6.32
N VAL A 223 -3.52 -18.92 -6.08
CA VAL A 223 -2.08 -18.68 -5.93
C VAL A 223 -1.74 -18.37 -4.49
#